data_1f28ab7b1023664275dd2c564209f733
#
_entry.id   1f28ab7b1023664275dd2c564209f733
#
_cell.length_a   1.000
_cell.length_b   1.000
_cell.length_c   1.000
_cell.angle_alpha   90.00
_cell.angle_beta   90.00
_cell.angle_gamma   90.00
#
_symmetry.space_group_name_H-M   'P 1'
#
loop_
_entity.id
_entity.type
_entity.pdbx_description
1 polymer ?
#
loop_
_entity_poly.entity_id
_entity_poly.type
_entity_poly.pdbx_seq_one_letter_code
_entity_poly.pdbx_strand_id
1 'polypeptide(L)'
;MCGVVGLVSKEPVNQRLYDALLLLQHRGQDAAGIGTLDGLTFHSYKAMGLVRDVFRTRNMRDLTGNIGIGHVRYPTQGCASSNQESQPFYVNAPYGIMFAHNGNLTNAEEVKDNLWNVDRRHINTTSDSEVLLNVLADELSQAVKPGEKFSPEAAFEAVKGVHRRVKGSYAVVALIAGKGLLAFRDPHGIRPLCFGTRVNADGSKDYLVSSESVTMVGLEFQFERDVAPGEAVFISQDGEFSCAQCAEHPTLNPCAFEFVYFARPDSVIDGISVYGARLRLGEYLANEVASHINLSEIDCVMPIPDSSRPAAQQLAQKLNIPYREGFIKNRYIGRTFIMPGQTTRKKSVRQKLNAMPVEFEGKNILLVDDSIVRGTTMEQIVRMARESGAKKVYVASSAPRVMYPNVYGIDMPTRAELICGHGESAEEVAKRIGADAVVYQTVEGLKDALTDLNPRVEQFDCSCFDGVYVTGDITKEYLDKLEADRMKPKAPAAGDDE
;
A
#
# COMPACT_ATOMS: atom_id res chain seq x y z
N MET A 1 0.17 -3.36 -3.02
CA MET A 1 0.83 -2.78 -1.83
C MET A 1 0.70 -3.74 -0.67
N CYS A 2 1.71 -3.81 0.18
CA CYS A 2 1.75 -4.70 1.32
C CYS A 2 1.48 -3.96 2.64
N GLY A 3 1.30 -4.69 3.74
CA GLY A 3 1.28 -4.16 5.08
C GLY A 3 2.35 -4.85 5.94
N VAL A 4 3.11 -4.06 6.68
CA VAL A 4 4.12 -4.54 7.62
C VAL A 4 3.78 -4.14 9.03
N VAL A 5 4.18 -4.97 9.99
CA VAL A 5 4.07 -4.70 11.42
C VAL A 5 5.26 -5.28 12.15
N GLY A 6 5.76 -4.58 13.17
CA GLY A 6 6.78 -5.03 14.10
C GLY A 6 6.37 -4.73 15.53
N LEU A 7 6.63 -5.63 16.46
CA LEU A 7 6.22 -5.50 17.85
C LEU A 7 7.32 -5.97 18.80
N VAL A 8 7.63 -5.15 19.80
CA VAL A 8 8.47 -5.48 20.94
C VAL A 8 7.64 -5.32 22.21
N SER A 9 7.53 -6.36 23.02
CA SER A 9 6.68 -6.37 24.21
C SER A 9 7.30 -7.21 25.30
N LYS A 10 6.85 -7.08 26.53
CA LYS A 10 7.15 -8.01 27.62
C LYS A 10 6.30 -9.28 27.60
N GLU A 11 5.18 -9.24 26.90
CA GLU A 11 4.26 -10.36 26.74
C GLU A 11 4.43 -11.04 25.37
N PRO A 12 3.96 -12.28 25.20
CA PRO A 12 3.95 -12.94 23.91
C PRO A 12 3.25 -12.10 22.83
N VAL A 13 3.90 -11.96 21.67
CA VAL A 13 3.44 -11.01 20.61
C VAL A 13 2.57 -11.64 19.54
N ASN A 14 2.47 -12.97 19.48
CA ASN A 14 1.80 -13.68 18.39
C ASN A 14 0.35 -13.22 18.16
N GLN A 15 -0.48 -13.14 19.21
CA GLN A 15 -1.87 -12.74 19.07
C GLN A 15 -1.99 -11.28 18.60
N ARG A 16 -1.18 -10.37 19.16
CA ARG A 16 -1.21 -8.96 18.74
C ARG A 16 -0.74 -8.76 17.31
N LEU A 17 0.23 -9.53 16.85
CA LEU A 17 0.66 -9.52 15.45
C LEU A 17 -0.46 -10.01 14.52
N TYR A 18 -1.16 -11.08 14.90
CA TYR A 18 -2.32 -11.56 14.18
C TYR A 18 -3.42 -10.49 14.08
N ASP A 19 -3.75 -9.84 15.20
CA ASP A 19 -4.77 -8.79 15.25
C ASP A 19 -4.35 -7.55 14.43
N ALA A 20 -3.07 -7.15 14.49
CA ALA A 20 -2.52 -6.10 13.65
C ALA A 20 -2.65 -6.41 12.15
N LEU A 21 -2.32 -7.65 11.75
CA LEU A 21 -2.44 -8.08 10.35
C LEU A 21 -3.90 -8.13 9.89
N LEU A 22 -4.85 -8.46 10.74
CA LEU A 22 -6.29 -8.34 10.43
C LEU A 22 -6.68 -6.88 10.14
N LEU A 23 -6.17 -5.93 10.94
CA LEU A 23 -6.40 -4.50 10.72
C LEU A 23 -5.75 -4.00 9.42
N LEU A 24 -4.64 -4.62 8.98
CA LEU A 24 -3.93 -4.32 7.74
C LEU A 24 -4.37 -5.19 6.54
N GLN A 25 -5.37 -6.08 6.69
CA GLN A 25 -5.76 -7.03 5.65
C GLN A 25 -6.15 -6.37 4.32
N HIS A 26 -6.64 -5.13 4.34
CA HIS A 26 -6.96 -4.36 3.13
C HIS A 26 -5.74 -4.06 2.26
N ARG A 27 -4.53 -4.05 2.85
CA ARG A 27 -3.26 -3.81 2.15
C ARG A 27 -2.76 -5.03 1.38
N GLY A 28 -3.09 -6.24 1.83
CA GLY A 28 -2.68 -7.48 1.17
C GLY A 28 -3.61 -8.64 1.47
N GLN A 29 -3.95 -9.44 0.46
CA GLN A 29 -4.92 -10.54 0.59
C GLN A 29 -4.43 -11.87 -0.02
N ASP A 30 -3.21 -11.89 -0.59
CA ASP A 30 -2.71 -13.08 -1.30
C ASP A 30 -1.91 -14.00 -0.41
N ALA A 31 -1.16 -13.44 0.53
CA ALA A 31 -0.41 -14.22 1.52
C ALA A 31 -0.29 -13.45 2.83
N ALA A 32 -0.09 -14.16 3.92
CA ALA A 32 0.21 -13.61 5.22
C ALA A 32 1.34 -14.39 5.90
N GLY A 33 2.16 -13.71 6.70
CA GLY A 33 3.23 -14.33 7.45
C GLY A 33 3.51 -13.61 8.75
N ILE A 34 3.88 -14.37 9.77
CA ILE A 34 4.35 -13.89 11.07
C ILE A 34 5.67 -14.58 11.38
N GLY A 35 6.62 -13.81 11.89
CA GLY A 35 7.85 -14.29 12.47
C GLY A 35 8.04 -13.74 13.87
N THR A 36 8.44 -14.58 14.81
CA THR A 36 8.71 -14.20 16.20
C THR A 36 10.11 -14.62 16.61
N LEU A 37 10.64 -13.98 17.63
CA LEU A 37 11.93 -14.26 18.20
C LEU A 37 11.78 -14.59 19.70
N ASP A 38 12.21 -15.80 20.08
CA ASP A 38 12.27 -16.27 21.45
C ASP A 38 13.74 -16.51 21.83
N GLY A 39 14.30 -15.60 22.62
CA GLY A 39 15.74 -15.57 22.90
C GLY A 39 16.58 -15.37 21.63
N LEU A 40 17.14 -16.45 21.10
CA LEU A 40 17.92 -16.47 19.85
C LEU A 40 17.23 -17.29 18.76
N THR A 41 16.08 -17.88 19.04
CA THR A 41 15.37 -18.79 18.12
C THR A 41 14.27 -18.06 17.39
N PHE A 42 14.28 -18.12 16.08
CA PHE A 42 13.18 -17.65 15.24
C PHE A 42 12.11 -18.72 15.08
N HIS A 43 10.87 -18.30 15.20
CA HIS A 43 9.70 -19.08 14.82
C HIS A 43 8.97 -18.33 13.71
N SER A 44 8.55 -19.03 12.67
CA SER A 44 7.82 -18.38 11.59
C SER A 44 6.77 -19.30 10.97
N TYR A 45 5.69 -18.69 10.56
CA TYR A 45 4.68 -19.33 9.73
C TYR A 45 4.17 -18.35 8.68
N LYS A 46 4.10 -18.79 7.43
CA LYS A 46 3.61 -18.00 6.30
C LYS A 46 2.96 -18.91 5.26
N ALA A 47 1.89 -18.44 4.67
CA ALA A 47 1.18 -19.18 3.62
C ALA A 47 0.35 -18.22 2.74
N MET A 48 -0.11 -18.75 1.60
CA MET A 48 -1.07 -18.06 0.74
C MET A 48 -2.45 -18.02 1.41
N GLY A 49 -3.14 -16.90 1.29
CA GLY A 49 -4.49 -16.69 1.82
C GLY A 49 -4.61 -15.48 2.74
N LEU A 50 -5.83 -15.27 3.24
CA LEU A 50 -6.13 -14.23 4.21
C LEU A 50 -5.55 -14.59 5.59
N VAL A 51 -5.28 -13.61 6.42
CA VAL A 51 -4.74 -13.79 7.79
C VAL A 51 -5.53 -14.84 8.56
N ARG A 52 -6.86 -14.76 8.56
CA ARG A 52 -7.74 -15.73 9.27
C ARG A 52 -7.68 -17.15 8.71
N ASP A 53 -7.32 -17.32 7.44
CA ASP A 53 -7.27 -18.62 6.78
C ASP A 53 -5.88 -19.26 6.93
N VAL A 54 -4.83 -18.43 6.97
CA VAL A 54 -3.43 -18.82 7.14
C VAL A 54 -3.15 -19.25 8.57
N PHE A 55 -3.50 -18.42 9.56
CA PHE A 55 -3.15 -18.67 10.95
C PHE A 55 -4.26 -19.40 11.70
N ARG A 56 -4.00 -20.66 12.00
CA ARG A 56 -4.86 -21.50 12.83
C ARG A 56 -4.25 -21.67 14.23
N THR A 57 -5.04 -22.12 15.19
CA THR A 57 -4.61 -22.25 16.60
C THR A 57 -3.26 -22.98 16.76
N ARG A 58 -3.03 -24.05 15.99
CA ARG A 58 -1.75 -24.79 16.04
C ARG A 58 -0.56 -23.91 15.63
N ASN A 59 -0.72 -23.15 14.51
CA ASN A 59 0.34 -22.27 14.00
C ASN A 59 0.66 -21.14 14.98
N MET A 60 -0.37 -20.58 15.62
CA MET A 60 -0.23 -19.53 16.61
C MET A 60 0.49 -19.99 17.89
N ARG A 61 0.34 -21.26 18.28
CA ARG A 61 1.04 -21.84 19.45
C ARG A 61 2.53 -21.97 19.22
N ASP A 62 2.95 -22.23 17.98
CA ASP A 62 4.37 -22.42 17.63
C ASP A 62 5.11 -21.08 17.50
N LEU A 63 4.39 -19.96 17.39
CA LEU A 63 4.95 -18.60 17.28
C LEU A 63 5.20 -18.03 18.69
N THR A 64 6.17 -18.58 19.40
CA THR A 64 6.58 -18.12 20.75
C THR A 64 7.50 -16.91 20.66
N GLY A 65 7.63 -16.18 21.77
CA GLY A 65 8.51 -15.02 21.88
C GLY A 65 7.77 -13.71 22.11
N ASN A 66 8.52 -12.70 22.50
CA ASN A 66 8.03 -11.39 22.89
C ASN A 66 8.45 -10.26 21.94
N ILE A 67 9.11 -10.62 20.83
CA ILE A 67 9.42 -9.75 19.71
C ILE A 67 8.97 -10.44 18.42
N GLY A 68 8.40 -9.69 17.49
CA GLY A 68 7.97 -10.29 16.24
C GLY A 68 7.67 -9.28 15.14
N ILE A 69 7.57 -9.79 13.92
CA ILE A 69 7.14 -9.05 12.73
C ILE A 69 6.03 -9.81 12.00
N GLY A 70 5.21 -9.06 11.27
CA GLY A 70 4.15 -9.62 10.46
C GLY A 70 4.04 -8.91 9.11
N HIS A 71 3.48 -9.62 8.14
CA HIS A 71 3.31 -9.15 6.77
C HIS A 71 2.01 -9.65 6.16
N VAL A 72 1.32 -8.77 5.42
CA VAL A 72 0.26 -9.12 4.48
C VAL A 72 0.68 -8.72 3.08
N ARG A 73 0.65 -9.68 2.14
CA ARG A 73 1.19 -9.54 0.79
C ARG A 73 0.11 -9.14 -0.20
N TYR A 74 0.47 -8.15 -1.03
CA TYR A 74 -0.15 -7.88 -2.32
C TYR A 74 0.95 -7.98 -3.38
N PRO A 75 0.87 -8.90 -4.37
CA PRO A 75 1.97 -9.12 -5.30
C PRO A 75 2.13 -7.91 -6.23
N THR A 76 3.29 -7.28 -6.19
CA THR A 76 3.68 -6.18 -7.06
C THR A 76 4.78 -6.61 -8.04
N GLN A 77 5.71 -7.44 -7.56
CA GLN A 77 6.74 -8.12 -8.34
C GLN A 77 6.77 -9.61 -7.99
N GLY A 78 7.39 -10.42 -8.85
CA GLY A 78 7.56 -11.84 -8.64
C GLY A 78 6.35 -12.69 -9.02
N CYS A 79 6.36 -13.97 -8.60
CA CYS A 79 5.30 -14.92 -8.87
C CYS A 79 4.20 -14.84 -7.81
N ALA A 80 3.00 -14.40 -8.21
CA ALA A 80 1.87 -14.26 -7.30
C ALA A 80 1.41 -15.60 -6.67
N SER A 81 1.68 -16.72 -7.32
CA SER A 81 1.29 -18.06 -6.86
C SER A 81 2.38 -18.79 -6.06
N SER A 82 3.55 -18.18 -5.83
CA SER A 82 4.66 -18.83 -5.12
C SER A 82 4.62 -18.55 -3.62
N ASN A 83 4.48 -19.61 -2.84
CA ASN A 83 4.59 -19.53 -1.37
C ASN A 83 6.01 -19.13 -0.91
N GLN A 84 7.03 -19.33 -1.75
CA GLN A 84 8.41 -18.95 -1.47
C GLN A 84 8.60 -17.44 -1.37
N GLU A 85 7.79 -16.66 -2.08
CA GLU A 85 7.83 -15.20 -2.06
C GLU A 85 6.97 -14.57 -0.94
N SER A 86 6.30 -15.39 -0.13
CA SER A 86 5.61 -14.91 1.06
C SER A 86 6.63 -14.44 2.09
N GLN A 87 6.35 -13.32 2.75
CA GLN A 87 7.22 -12.76 3.80
C GLN A 87 6.71 -13.17 5.20
N PRO A 88 7.62 -13.19 6.21
CA PRO A 88 8.97 -12.66 6.21
C PRO A 88 9.99 -13.57 5.52
N PHE A 89 11.06 -12.94 4.99
CA PHE A 89 12.27 -13.61 4.54
C PHE A 89 13.27 -13.79 5.68
N TYR A 90 14.26 -14.69 5.50
CA TYR A 90 15.29 -14.95 6.50
C TYR A 90 16.66 -15.17 5.85
N VAL A 91 17.69 -14.61 6.49
CA VAL A 91 19.09 -14.94 6.25
C VAL A 91 19.80 -15.24 7.56
N ASN A 92 20.80 -16.12 7.54
CA ASN A 92 21.49 -16.59 8.77
C ASN A 92 22.70 -15.72 9.16
N ALA A 93 23.19 -14.86 8.29
CA ALA A 93 24.41 -14.07 8.53
C ALA A 93 24.24 -12.61 8.09
N PRO A 94 24.86 -11.62 8.83
CA PRO A 94 25.40 -11.76 10.18
C PRO A 94 24.26 -11.85 11.19
N TYR A 95 24.39 -12.55 12.29
CA TYR A 95 23.36 -12.70 13.36
C TYR A 95 22.07 -13.33 12.83
N GLY A 96 21.55 -13.91 12.17
CA GLY A 96 20.16 -14.21 11.74
C GLY A 96 19.30 -12.97 11.63
N ILE A 97 18.75 -12.71 10.45
CA ILE A 97 17.85 -11.58 10.20
C ILE A 97 16.56 -12.10 9.59
N MET A 98 15.43 -11.77 10.21
CA MET A 98 14.10 -12.00 9.64
C MET A 98 13.50 -10.65 9.22
N PHE A 99 12.90 -10.58 8.02
CA PHE A 99 12.67 -9.31 7.33
C PHE A 99 11.33 -9.27 6.61
N ALA A 100 10.64 -8.14 6.71
CA ALA A 100 9.45 -7.87 5.93
C ALA A 100 9.48 -6.44 5.36
N HIS A 101 8.95 -6.28 4.15
CA HIS A 101 9.05 -5.08 3.34
C HIS A 101 7.73 -4.75 2.63
N ASN A 102 7.37 -3.47 2.65
CA ASN A 102 6.33 -2.89 1.82
C ASN A 102 6.95 -1.84 0.90
N GLY A 103 6.88 -2.05 -0.40
CA GLY A 103 7.43 -1.15 -1.39
C GLY A 103 7.82 -1.85 -2.68
N ASN A 104 8.74 -1.26 -3.42
CA ASN A 104 9.33 -1.82 -4.63
C ASN A 104 10.66 -1.12 -4.97
N LEU A 105 11.68 -1.92 -5.28
CA LEU A 105 12.97 -1.41 -5.71
C LEU A 105 12.98 -1.16 -7.22
N THR A 106 13.47 0.00 -7.62
CA THR A 106 13.59 0.36 -9.05
C THR A 106 14.87 -0.15 -9.68
N ASN A 107 15.91 -0.41 -8.88
CA ASN A 107 17.19 -0.95 -9.34
C ASN A 107 17.48 -2.39 -8.87
N ALA A 108 16.44 -3.19 -8.59
CA ALA A 108 16.59 -4.54 -8.02
C ALA A 108 17.51 -5.45 -8.83
N GLU A 109 17.45 -5.45 -10.16
CA GLU A 109 18.30 -6.28 -11.02
C GLU A 109 19.77 -5.90 -10.91
N GLU A 110 20.11 -4.61 -10.97
CA GLU A 110 21.46 -4.10 -10.79
C GLU A 110 22.04 -4.51 -9.41
N VAL A 111 21.25 -4.33 -8.37
CA VAL A 111 21.64 -4.68 -7.00
C VAL A 111 21.83 -6.18 -6.86
N LYS A 112 20.96 -7.00 -7.47
CA LYS A 112 21.07 -8.46 -7.49
C LYS A 112 22.36 -8.93 -8.15
N ASP A 113 22.74 -8.32 -9.26
CA ASP A 113 24.00 -8.62 -9.95
C ASP A 113 25.21 -8.26 -9.08
N ASN A 114 25.17 -7.13 -8.38
CA ASN A 114 26.21 -6.74 -7.44
C ASN A 114 26.30 -7.71 -6.24
N LEU A 115 25.19 -8.09 -5.65
CA LEU A 115 25.14 -9.08 -4.57
C LEU A 115 25.78 -10.40 -4.98
N TRP A 116 25.53 -10.88 -6.21
CA TRP A 116 26.10 -12.12 -6.71
C TRP A 116 27.59 -12.00 -7.01
N ASN A 117 28.00 -10.99 -7.79
CA ASN A 117 29.35 -10.89 -8.33
C ASN A 117 30.36 -10.33 -7.32
N VAL A 118 29.93 -9.41 -6.46
CA VAL A 118 30.80 -8.68 -5.51
C VAL A 118 30.65 -9.23 -4.09
N ASP A 119 29.42 -9.24 -3.56
CA ASP A 119 29.15 -9.58 -2.17
C ASP A 119 29.03 -11.10 -1.95
N ARG A 120 28.98 -11.88 -3.04
CA ARG A 120 28.88 -13.35 -3.05
C ARG A 120 27.65 -13.86 -2.27
N ARG A 121 26.51 -13.18 -2.45
CA ARG A 121 25.23 -13.52 -1.86
C ARG A 121 24.27 -14.07 -2.91
N HIS A 122 23.72 -15.23 -2.65
CA HIS A 122 22.72 -15.87 -3.50
C HIS A 122 21.32 -15.36 -3.19
N ILE A 123 20.54 -15.05 -4.21
CA ILE A 123 19.11 -14.69 -4.12
C ILE A 123 18.31 -15.83 -4.73
N ASN A 124 17.46 -16.43 -3.94
CA ASN A 124 16.72 -17.64 -4.31
C ASN A 124 15.41 -17.35 -5.05
N THR A 125 14.80 -16.17 -4.82
CA THR A 125 13.51 -15.79 -5.41
C THR A 125 13.64 -14.66 -6.43
N THR A 126 12.52 -14.26 -7.01
CA THR A 126 12.45 -13.08 -7.88
C THR A 126 11.99 -11.83 -7.11
N SER A 127 11.84 -11.93 -5.78
CA SER A 127 11.37 -10.84 -4.94
C SER A 127 12.49 -9.83 -4.66
N ASP A 128 12.20 -8.56 -4.90
CA ASP A 128 13.04 -7.43 -4.50
C ASP A 128 13.25 -7.34 -2.98
N SER A 129 12.32 -7.88 -2.19
CA SER A 129 12.43 -7.94 -0.73
C SER A 129 13.58 -8.84 -0.27
N GLU A 130 13.85 -9.95 -0.97
CA GLU A 130 15.01 -10.80 -0.69
C GLU A 130 16.32 -10.10 -1.07
N VAL A 131 16.29 -9.31 -2.16
CA VAL A 131 17.43 -8.47 -2.56
C VAL A 131 17.72 -7.44 -1.47
N LEU A 132 16.71 -6.69 -1.01
CA LEU A 132 16.86 -5.67 0.04
C LEU A 132 17.35 -6.26 1.36
N LEU A 133 16.84 -7.43 1.76
CA LEU A 133 17.32 -8.16 2.93
C LEU A 133 18.82 -8.49 2.82
N ASN A 134 19.26 -8.96 1.66
CA ASN A 134 20.67 -9.33 1.46
C ASN A 134 21.60 -8.10 1.41
N VAL A 135 21.13 -6.96 0.91
CA VAL A 135 21.86 -5.68 1.03
C VAL A 135 22.00 -5.28 2.50
N LEU A 136 20.91 -5.32 3.28
CA LEU A 136 20.95 -5.01 4.72
C LEU A 136 21.92 -5.94 5.45
N ALA A 137 21.89 -7.22 5.15
CA ALA A 137 22.77 -8.22 5.77
C ALA A 137 24.25 -7.98 5.43
N ASP A 138 24.55 -7.57 4.22
CA ASP A 138 25.90 -7.24 3.77
C ASP A 138 26.40 -5.97 4.47
N GLU A 139 25.65 -4.90 4.43
CA GLU A 139 25.97 -3.63 5.08
C GLU A 139 26.14 -3.80 6.61
N LEU A 140 25.30 -4.63 7.25
CA LEU A 140 25.44 -4.92 8.66
C LEU A 140 26.72 -5.73 8.97
N SER A 141 27.12 -6.63 8.06
CA SER A 141 28.38 -7.36 8.17
C SER A 141 29.60 -6.44 8.09
N GLN A 142 29.49 -5.37 7.32
CA GLN A 142 30.55 -4.36 7.20
C GLN A 142 30.56 -3.38 8.37
N ALA A 143 29.38 -3.02 8.90
CA ALA A 143 29.24 -2.08 10.01
C ALA A 143 29.71 -2.66 11.35
N VAL A 144 29.67 -3.99 11.54
CA VAL A 144 30.14 -4.66 12.76
C VAL A 144 31.39 -5.48 12.46
N LYS A 145 32.56 -4.96 12.81
CA LYS A 145 33.82 -5.66 12.56
C LYS A 145 34.01 -6.88 13.46
N PRO A 146 34.79 -7.89 13.04
CA PRO A 146 35.08 -9.05 13.87
C PRO A 146 35.62 -8.65 15.23
N GLY A 147 34.98 -9.14 16.29
CA GLY A 147 35.34 -8.83 17.68
C GLY A 147 34.65 -7.60 18.29
N GLU A 148 33.98 -6.80 17.51
CA GLU A 148 33.14 -5.69 17.99
C GLU A 148 31.76 -6.18 18.45
N LYS A 149 31.20 -5.51 19.45
CA LYS A 149 29.83 -5.76 19.89
C LYS A 149 28.87 -5.00 18.97
N PHE A 150 27.74 -5.62 18.67
CA PHE A 150 26.62 -4.94 18.02
C PHE A 150 26.16 -3.74 18.86
N SER A 151 25.85 -2.63 18.19
CA SER A 151 25.19 -1.46 18.78
C SER A 151 24.10 -0.92 17.84
N PRO A 152 23.15 -0.12 18.34
CA PRO A 152 22.18 0.56 17.49
C PRO A 152 22.82 1.38 16.37
N GLU A 153 23.97 2.03 16.64
CA GLU A 153 24.73 2.82 15.67
C GLU A 153 25.20 1.97 14.49
N ALA A 154 25.64 0.73 14.76
CA ALA A 154 26.02 -0.20 13.68
C ALA A 154 24.82 -0.58 12.79
N ALA A 155 23.63 -0.73 13.36
CA ALA A 155 22.41 -0.93 12.57
C ALA A 155 22.09 0.31 11.72
N PHE A 156 22.28 1.52 12.27
CA PHE A 156 22.06 2.77 11.53
C PHE A 156 23.10 2.96 10.40
N GLU A 157 24.36 2.61 10.62
CA GLU A 157 25.38 2.60 9.55
C GLU A 157 25.01 1.61 8.44
N ALA A 158 24.50 0.43 8.77
CA ALA A 158 24.01 -0.51 7.77
C ALA A 158 22.85 0.08 6.96
N VAL A 159 21.90 0.76 7.60
CA VAL A 159 20.78 1.43 6.88
C VAL A 159 21.29 2.56 5.98
N LYS A 160 22.31 3.34 6.41
CA LYS A 160 22.96 4.32 5.51
C LYS A 160 23.54 3.65 4.26
N GLY A 161 24.17 2.48 4.41
CA GLY A 161 24.65 1.66 3.29
C GLY A 161 23.50 1.21 2.39
N VAL A 162 22.40 0.75 2.96
CA VAL A 162 21.19 0.41 2.19
C VAL A 162 20.72 1.60 1.37
N HIS A 163 20.56 2.79 1.96
CA HIS A 163 20.10 3.98 1.24
C HIS A 163 21.02 4.43 0.10
N ARG A 164 22.32 4.14 0.19
CA ARG A 164 23.27 4.40 -0.90
C ARG A 164 23.16 3.41 -2.07
N ARG A 165 22.81 2.16 -1.79
CA ARG A 165 22.82 1.06 -2.78
C ARG A 165 21.50 0.86 -3.48
N VAL A 166 20.38 1.06 -2.77
CA VAL A 166 19.04 0.78 -3.30
C VAL A 166 18.28 2.04 -3.66
N LYS A 167 17.52 1.95 -4.75
CA LYS A 167 16.60 2.99 -5.22
C LYS A 167 15.17 2.43 -5.22
N GLY A 168 14.21 3.32 -5.10
CA GLY A 168 12.79 2.95 -5.06
C GLY A 168 12.11 3.37 -3.77
N SER A 169 11.09 2.65 -3.39
CA SER A 169 10.33 2.91 -2.17
C SER A 169 10.34 1.70 -1.23
N TYR A 170 10.49 1.93 0.05
CA TYR A 170 10.46 0.84 1.03
C TYR A 170 10.14 1.31 2.45
N ALA A 171 9.26 0.55 3.10
CA ALA A 171 9.04 0.56 4.54
C ALA A 171 9.37 -0.84 5.07
N VAL A 172 10.31 -0.94 5.98
CA VAL A 172 10.93 -2.19 6.40
C VAL A 172 10.75 -2.41 7.89
N VAL A 173 10.51 -3.67 8.27
CA VAL A 173 10.66 -4.17 9.64
C VAL A 173 11.55 -5.42 9.62
N ALA A 174 12.55 -5.48 10.49
CA ALA A 174 13.52 -6.57 10.55
C ALA A 174 13.82 -6.96 12.00
N LEU A 175 13.83 -8.27 12.28
CA LEU A 175 14.31 -8.80 13.54
C LEU A 175 15.76 -9.24 13.39
N ILE A 176 16.62 -8.82 14.32
CA ILE A 176 18.02 -9.26 14.39
C ILE A 176 18.17 -10.12 15.65
N ALA A 177 18.55 -11.39 15.47
CA ALA A 177 18.62 -12.37 16.55
C ALA A 177 19.50 -11.89 17.73
N GLY A 178 18.92 -11.92 18.93
CA GLY A 178 19.61 -11.47 20.15
C GLY A 178 19.89 -9.97 20.22
N LYS A 179 19.30 -9.15 19.31
CA LYS A 179 19.51 -7.69 19.28
C LYS A 179 18.20 -6.92 19.44
N GLY A 180 17.22 -7.15 18.58
CA GLY A 180 15.95 -6.42 18.64
C GLY A 180 15.27 -6.28 17.28
N LEU A 181 14.39 -5.28 17.22
CA LEU A 181 13.63 -4.86 16.05
C LEU A 181 14.26 -3.62 15.43
N LEU A 182 14.62 -3.69 14.16
CA LEU A 182 15.01 -2.57 13.31
C LEU A 182 13.86 -2.24 12.37
N ALA A 183 13.51 -0.96 12.21
CA ALA A 183 12.60 -0.51 11.19
C ALA A 183 13.13 0.76 10.53
N PHE A 184 12.90 0.90 9.21
CA PHE A 184 13.36 2.08 8.47
C PHE A 184 12.48 2.36 7.25
N ARG A 185 12.51 3.62 6.84
CA ARG A 185 11.70 4.16 5.73
C ARG A 185 12.61 4.68 4.62
N ASP A 186 12.16 4.57 3.37
CA ASP A 186 12.89 5.07 2.21
C ASP A 186 13.23 6.57 2.33
N PRO A 187 14.30 7.05 1.64
CA PRO A 187 14.76 8.45 1.72
C PRO A 187 13.74 9.50 1.27
N HIS A 188 12.72 9.09 0.51
CA HIS A 188 11.67 9.99 0.02
C HIS A 188 10.37 9.88 0.82
N GLY A 189 10.28 8.95 1.77
CA GLY A 189 9.08 8.72 2.56
C GLY A 189 7.85 8.32 1.74
N ILE A 190 8.06 7.62 0.61
CA ILE A 190 6.97 7.24 -0.31
C ILE A 190 6.03 6.24 0.36
N ARG A 191 6.60 5.21 1.01
CA ARG A 191 5.78 4.24 1.75
C ARG A 191 5.58 4.66 3.19
N PRO A 192 4.34 4.53 3.72
CA PRO A 192 4.06 4.92 5.09
C PRO A 192 4.67 3.94 6.09
N LEU A 193 5.18 4.47 7.18
CA LEU A 193 5.64 3.73 8.35
C LEU A 193 5.51 4.62 9.58
N CYS A 194 4.88 4.12 10.63
CA CYS A 194 4.68 4.83 11.89
C CYS A 194 4.95 3.93 13.08
N PHE A 195 5.09 4.50 14.26
CA PHE A 195 5.23 3.74 15.48
C PHE A 195 4.44 4.35 16.64
N GLY A 196 4.15 3.52 17.61
CA GLY A 196 3.48 3.88 18.84
C GLY A 196 4.00 3.09 20.03
N THR A 197 3.63 3.54 21.22
CA THR A 197 4.05 2.95 22.50
C THR A 197 2.84 2.59 23.35
N ARG A 198 3.05 1.63 24.25
CA ARG A 198 2.12 1.30 25.33
C ARG A 198 2.91 1.17 26.63
N VAL A 199 2.48 1.87 27.66
CA VAL A 199 3.09 1.79 28.98
C VAL A 199 2.47 0.63 29.76
N ASN A 200 3.29 -0.27 30.24
CA ASN A 200 2.90 -1.40 31.07
C ASN A 200 2.74 -0.98 32.54
N ALA A 201 2.11 -1.84 33.35
CA ALA A 201 1.87 -1.57 34.77
C ALA A 201 3.17 -1.35 35.58
N ASP A 202 4.28 -1.89 35.15
CA ASP A 202 5.63 -1.73 35.77
C ASP A 202 6.39 -0.50 35.26
N GLY A 203 5.76 0.33 34.40
CA GLY A 203 6.37 1.52 33.80
C GLY A 203 7.23 1.26 32.56
N SER A 204 7.45 0.00 32.18
CA SER A 204 8.13 -0.33 30.93
C SER A 204 7.25 -0.02 29.71
N LYS A 205 7.87 0.08 28.52
CA LYS A 205 7.14 0.34 27.29
C LYS A 205 7.19 -0.84 26.34
N ASP A 206 6.05 -1.14 25.74
CA ASP A 206 5.95 -1.92 24.51
C ASP A 206 5.98 -0.96 23.30
N TYR A 207 6.48 -1.43 22.17
CA TYR A 207 6.59 -0.66 20.92
C TYR A 207 5.94 -1.41 19.77
N LEU A 208 5.12 -0.70 19.01
CA LEU A 208 4.47 -1.18 17.80
C LEU A 208 4.91 -0.30 16.61
N VAL A 209 5.46 -0.91 15.58
CA VAL A 209 5.77 -0.26 14.29
C VAL A 209 4.80 -0.81 13.25
N SER A 210 4.24 0.02 12.38
CA SER A 210 3.25 -0.42 11.41
C SER A 210 3.19 0.46 10.16
N SER A 211 2.66 -0.09 9.08
CA SER A 211 2.36 0.66 7.86
C SER A 211 1.27 1.72 8.06
N GLU A 212 0.33 1.53 8.98
CA GLU A 212 -0.77 2.47 9.22
C GLU A 212 -1.06 2.64 10.72
N SER A 213 -1.43 3.87 11.10
CA SER A 213 -1.74 4.26 12.48
C SER A 213 -2.98 3.57 13.05
N VAL A 214 -3.87 3.04 12.21
CA VAL A 214 -5.06 2.29 12.66
C VAL A 214 -4.73 1.09 13.55
N THR A 215 -3.54 0.49 13.38
CA THR A 215 -3.08 -0.61 14.23
C THR A 215 -2.80 -0.16 15.66
N MET A 216 -2.34 1.07 15.85
CA MET A 216 -2.09 1.66 17.18
C MET A 216 -3.40 1.73 17.96
N VAL A 217 -4.43 2.30 17.34
CA VAL A 217 -5.76 2.42 17.97
C VAL A 217 -6.35 1.05 18.26
N GLY A 218 -6.30 0.14 17.29
CA GLY A 218 -6.89 -1.19 17.42
C GLY A 218 -6.22 -2.11 18.44
N LEU A 219 -4.97 -1.84 18.79
CA LEU A 219 -4.17 -2.62 19.76
C LEU A 219 -3.88 -1.83 21.06
N GLU A 220 -4.53 -0.69 21.25
CA GLU A 220 -4.40 0.15 22.44
C GLU A 220 -2.98 0.70 22.68
N PHE A 221 -2.27 1.03 21.57
CA PHE A 221 -1.03 1.77 21.59
C PHE A 221 -1.28 3.26 21.38
N GLN A 222 -0.55 4.10 22.06
CA GLN A 222 -0.51 5.52 21.80
C GLN A 222 0.34 5.75 20.54
N PHE A 223 -0.23 6.43 19.54
CA PHE A 223 0.51 6.87 18.36
C PHE A 223 1.55 7.92 18.78
N GLU A 224 2.81 7.69 18.45
CA GLU A 224 3.88 8.65 18.71
C GLU A 224 4.09 9.56 17.51
N ARG A 225 4.48 8.99 16.37
CA ARG A 225 4.69 9.71 15.10
C ARG A 225 4.94 8.76 13.93
N ASP A 226 4.94 9.33 12.75
CA ASP A 226 5.49 8.67 11.57
C ASP A 226 7.02 8.57 11.66
N VAL A 227 7.60 7.52 11.07
CA VAL A 227 9.04 7.41 10.83
C VAL A 227 9.39 8.38 9.71
N ALA A 228 10.36 9.26 9.93
CA ALA A 228 10.72 10.27 8.95
C ALA A 228 11.34 9.65 7.68
N PRO A 229 11.33 10.33 6.53
CA PRO A 229 12.03 9.87 5.33
C PRO A 229 13.50 9.57 5.63
N GLY A 230 13.97 8.39 5.25
CA GLY A 230 15.36 7.97 5.48
C GLY A 230 15.73 7.68 6.93
N GLU A 231 14.80 7.79 7.87
CA GLU A 231 15.04 7.48 9.28
C GLU A 231 15.00 5.96 9.53
N ALA A 232 15.86 5.52 10.44
CA ALA A 232 15.80 4.21 11.06
C ALA A 232 15.48 4.33 12.54
N VAL A 233 14.67 3.39 13.05
CA VAL A 233 14.38 3.20 14.47
C VAL A 233 14.83 1.80 14.87
N PHE A 234 15.43 1.68 16.06
CA PHE A 234 15.86 0.43 16.62
C PHE A 234 15.32 0.27 18.04
N ILE A 235 14.70 -0.87 18.32
CA ILE A 235 14.16 -1.21 19.63
C ILE A 235 14.88 -2.48 20.09
N SER A 236 15.67 -2.39 21.15
CA SER A 236 16.40 -3.54 21.70
C SER A 236 15.44 -4.59 22.28
N GLN A 237 15.95 -5.80 22.54
CA GLN A 237 15.15 -6.84 23.22
C GLN A 237 14.69 -6.40 24.62
N ASP A 238 15.45 -5.51 25.26
CA ASP A 238 15.14 -4.98 26.58
C ASP A 238 14.19 -3.77 26.55
N GLY A 239 13.73 -3.37 25.34
CA GLY A 239 12.79 -2.27 25.14
C GLY A 239 13.45 -0.88 25.12
N GLU A 240 14.76 -0.77 24.90
CA GLU A 240 15.43 0.51 24.68
C GLU A 240 15.22 0.99 23.25
N PHE A 241 14.74 2.23 23.12
CA PHE A 241 14.45 2.87 21.83
C PHE A 241 15.60 3.79 21.41
N SER A 242 16.02 3.66 20.16
CA SER A 242 16.99 4.54 19.50
C SER A 242 16.53 4.85 18.08
N CYS A 243 16.86 6.02 17.55
CA CYS A 243 16.58 6.39 16.16
C CYS A 243 17.69 7.27 15.60
N ALA A 244 17.85 7.24 14.28
CA ALA A 244 18.79 8.10 13.58
C ALA A 244 18.32 8.41 12.16
N GLN A 245 18.66 9.61 11.65
CA GLN A 245 18.57 9.93 10.23
C GLN A 245 19.70 9.21 9.49
N CYS A 246 19.34 8.38 8.51
CA CYS A 246 20.28 7.56 7.77
C CYS A 246 20.42 7.99 6.29
N ALA A 247 19.53 8.84 5.77
CA ALA A 247 19.64 9.38 4.42
C ALA A 247 20.40 10.72 4.43
N GLU A 248 21.22 10.95 3.41
CA GLU A 248 21.99 12.19 3.24
C GLU A 248 21.07 13.37 2.81
N HIS A 249 20.10 13.09 1.95
CA HIS A 249 19.17 14.09 1.40
C HIS A 249 17.71 13.59 1.49
N PRO A 250 17.15 13.51 2.70
CA PRO A 250 15.77 13.07 2.86
C PRO A 250 14.78 14.09 2.32
N THR A 251 13.74 13.61 1.64
CA THR A 251 12.62 14.43 1.18
C THR A 251 11.31 13.77 1.57
N LEU A 252 10.26 14.53 1.81
CA LEU A 252 8.97 13.96 2.16
C LEU A 252 8.02 14.03 0.96
N ASN A 253 7.81 12.89 0.32
CA ASN A 253 6.94 12.72 -0.84
C ASN A 253 6.01 11.50 -0.65
N PRO A 254 5.07 11.54 0.32
CA PRO A 254 4.19 10.42 0.54
C PRO A 254 3.34 10.13 -0.69
N CYS A 255 3.06 8.86 -0.94
CA CYS A 255 2.29 8.46 -2.09
C CYS A 255 0.86 9.00 -2.02
N ALA A 256 0.46 9.85 -2.96
CA ALA A 256 -0.88 10.45 -3.02
C ALA A 256 -1.99 9.39 -3.12
N PHE A 257 -1.73 8.25 -3.75
CA PHE A 257 -2.71 7.18 -3.91
C PHE A 257 -3.08 6.48 -2.60
N GLU A 258 -2.26 6.60 -1.56
CA GLU A 258 -2.62 6.15 -0.20
C GLU A 258 -3.86 6.91 0.30
N PHE A 259 -3.90 8.23 0.14
CA PHE A 259 -5.01 9.07 0.57
C PHE A 259 -6.26 8.89 -0.31
N VAL A 260 -6.06 8.69 -1.61
CA VAL A 260 -7.16 8.46 -2.56
C VAL A 260 -7.88 7.16 -2.27
N TYR A 261 -7.13 6.05 -2.13
CA TYR A 261 -7.74 4.71 -2.13
C TYR A 261 -7.19 3.75 -1.09
N PHE A 262 -5.85 3.58 -0.97
CA PHE A 262 -5.30 2.41 -0.28
C PHE A 262 -5.44 2.43 1.22
N ALA A 263 -5.04 3.53 1.88
CA ALA A 263 -5.08 3.60 3.32
C ALA A 263 -6.52 3.56 3.87
N ARG A 264 -6.68 3.03 5.05
CA ARG A 264 -7.98 3.08 5.73
C ARG A 264 -8.33 4.53 6.08
N PRO A 265 -9.62 4.91 5.99
CA PRO A 265 -10.03 6.28 6.30
C PRO A 265 -9.74 6.71 7.74
N ASP A 266 -9.69 5.76 8.66
CA ASP A 266 -9.37 5.98 10.08
C ASP A 266 -7.86 6.04 10.38
N SER A 267 -7.00 6.01 9.35
CA SER A 267 -5.55 6.21 9.47
C SER A 267 -5.15 7.66 9.31
N VAL A 268 -3.99 7.98 9.91
CA VAL A 268 -3.25 9.24 9.72
C VAL A 268 -1.87 8.87 9.16
N ILE A 269 -1.45 9.54 8.10
CA ILE A 269 -0.16 9.35 7.44
C ILE A 269 0.51 10.71 7.29
N ASP A 270 1.73 10.85 7.78
CA ASP A 270 2.52 12.10 7.75
C ASP A 270 1.71 13.32 8.25
N GLY A 271 0.92 13.09 9.32
CA GLY A 271 0.07 14.11 9.93
C GLY A 271 -1.19 14.46 9.14
N ILE A 272 -1.49 13.78 8.04
CA ILE A 272 -2.69 13.97 7.23
C ILE A 272 -3.72 12.88 7.55
N SER A 273 -4.91 13.26 8.00
CA SER A 273 -6.04 12.33 8.14
C SER A 273 -6.51 11.83 6.78
N VAL A 274 -6.51 10.52 6.55
CA VAL A 274 -7.00 9.92 5.29
C VAL A 274 -8.48 10.24 5.05
N TYR A 275 -9.31 10.22 6.11
CA TYR A 275 -10.71 10.62 5.99
C TYR A 275 -10.85 12.11 5.63
N GLY A 276 -10.09 12.97 6.34
CA GLY A 276 -10.04 14.40 6.02
C GLY A 276 -9.60 14.67 4.58
N ALA A 277 -8.59 13.95 4.09
CA ALA A 277 -8.13 14.03 2.71
C ALA A 277 -9.26 13.71 1.72
N ARG A 278 -10.01 12.62 1.94
CA ARG A 278 -11.12 12.26 1.05
C ARG A 278 -12.27 13.27 1.08
N LEU A 279 -12.54 13.91 2.21
CA LEU A 279 -13.49 15.04 2.26
C LEU A 279 -12.98 16.22 1.43
N ARG A 280 -11.72 16.64 1.62
CA ARG A 280 -11.14 17.75 0.86
C ARG A 280 -11.08 17.47 -0.64
N LEU A 281 -10.74 16.25 -1.04
CA LEU A 281 -10.81 15.82 -2.45
C LEU A 281 -12.22 16.01 -3.03
N GLY A 282 -13.27 15.71 -2.25
CA GLY A 282 -14.66 15.96 -2.64
C GLY A 282 -14.98 17.45 -2.83
N GLU A 283 -14.42 18.32 -1.99
CA GLU A 283 -14.57 19.79 -2.11
C GLU A 283 -13.91 20.33 -3.39
N TYR A 284 -12.68 19.91 -3.67
CA TYR A 284 -11.97 20.33 -4.87
C TYR A 284 -12.64 19.76 -6.12
N LEU A 285 -13.05 18.50 -6.11
CA LEU A 285 -13.79 17.87 -7.22
C LEU A 285 -15.13 18.58 -7.52
N ALA A 286 -15.77 19.14 -6.50
CA ALA A 286 -16.99 19.92 -6.69
C ALA A 286 -16.78 21.13 -7.59
N ASN A 287 -15.62 21.80 -7.50
CA ASN A 287 -15.30 22.94 -8.37
C ASN A 287 -15.14 22.46 -9.82
N GLU A 288 -14.46 21.34 -10.03
CA GLU A 288 -14.29 20.74 -11.36
C GLU A 288 -15.66 20.34 -11.97
N VAL A 289 -16.52 19.70 -11.18
CA VAL A 289 -17.87 19.33 -11.64
C VAL A 289 -18.68 20.56 -12.02
N ALA A 290 -18.64 21.63 -11.20
CA ALA A 290 -19.38 22.87 -11.47
C ALA A 290 -18.90 23.60 -12.74
N SER A 291 -17.62 23.43 -13.13
CA SER A 291 -17.07 24.05 -14.34
C SER A 291 -17.35 23.26 -15.62
N HIS A 292 -17.67 21.97 -15.50
CA HIS A 292 -17.82 21.07 -16.67
C HIS A 292 -19.24 20.55 -16.91
N ILE A 293 -20.09 20.56 -15.88
CA ILE A 293 -21.45 20.01 -15.96
C ILE A 293 -22.46 21.07 -15.49
N ASN A 294 -23.58 21.18 -16.21
CA ASN A 294 -24.71 22.02 -15.78
C ASN A 294 -25.34 21.38 -14.52
N LEU A 295 -25.13 21.99 -13.37
CA LEU A 295 -25.60 21.46 -12.07
C LEU A 295 -27.13 21.31 -11.99
N SER A 296 -27.91 22.14 -12.72
CA SER A 296 -29.36 22.05 -12.74
C SER A 296 -29.91 20.79 -13.44
N GLU A 297 -29.05 20.06 -14.12
CA GLU A 297 -29.39 18.78 -14.75
C GLU A 297 -29.16 17.58 -13.83
N ILE A 298 -28.51 17.74 -12.66
CA ILE A 298 -28.18 16.64 -11.77
C ILE A 298 -29.22 16.51 -10.68
N ASP A 299 -29.93 15.41 -10.61
CA ASP A 299 -30.94 15.14 -9.58
C ASP A 299 -30.32 14.67 -8.27
N CYS A 300 -29.24 13.92 -8.31
CA CYS A 300 -28.54 13.45 -7.13
C CYS A 300 -27.09 13.02 -7.38
N VAL A 301 -26.29 13.04 -6.31
CA VAL A 301 -24.92 12.51 -6.25
C VAL A 301 -24.94 11.14 -5.59
N MET A 302 -24.26 10.17 -6.16
CA MET A 302 -24.18 8.81 -5.66
C MET A 302 -22.72 8.32 -5.56
N PRO A 303 -22.27 7.80 -4.41
CA PRO A 303 -20.96 7.19 -4.30
C PRO A 303 -20.93 5.80 -4.93
N ILE A 304 -19.75 5.41 -5.43
CA ILE A 304 -19.44 4.00 -5.65
C ILE A 304 -18.84 3.46 -4.35
N PRO A 305 -19.54 2.55 -3.62
CA PRO A 305 -19.11 2.15 -2.29
C PRO A 305 -17.85 1.28 -2.32
N ASP A 306 -16.96 1.34 -1.31
CA ASP A 306 -17.13 2.10 -0.05
C ASP A 306 -16.23 3.35 -0.01
N SER A 307 -15.13 3.37 -0.78
CA SER A 307 -14.00 4.33 -0.70
C SER A 307 -14.39 5.76 -1.06
N SER A 308 -15.32 5.93 -2.01
CA SER A 308 -15.71 7.25 -2.51
C SER A 308 -16.79 7.96 -1.69
N ARG A 309 -17.36 7.30 -0.67
CA ARG A 309 -18.44 7.90 0.15
C ARG A 309 -18.08 9.26 0.75
N PRO A 310 -16.92 9.45 1.41
CA PRO A 310 -16.58 10.76 1.98
C PRO A 310 -16.47 11.86 0.91
N ALA A 311 -15.84 11.58 -0.22
CA ALA A 311 -15.71 12.53 -1.31
C ALA A 311 -17.07 12.87 -1.93
N ALA A 312 -17.89 11.87 -2.19
CA ALA A 312 -19.25 12.07 -2.76
C ALA A 312 -20.16 12.87 -1.81
N GLN A 313 -20.11 12.58 -0.51
CA GLN A 313 -20.88 13.31 0.48
C GLN A 313 -20.49 14.78 0.54
N GLN A 314 -19.20 15.06 0.58
CA GLN A 314 -18.70 16.42 0.67
C GLN A 314 -18.94 17.21 -0.64
N LEU A 315 -18.77 16.55 -1.80
CA LEU A 315 -19.11 17.12 -3.11
C LEU A 315 -20.59 17.49 -3.18
N ALA A 316 -21.48 16.57 -2.79
CA ALA A 316 -22.93 16.79 -2.79
C ALA A 316 -23.31 17.99 -1.90
N GLN A 317 -22.74 18.07 -0.70
CA GLN A 317 -22.95 19.18 0.22
C GLN A 317 -22.49 20.51 -0.37
N LYS A 318 -21.30 20.57 -0.99
CA LYS A 318 -20.74 21.79 -1.57
C LYS A 318 -21.55 22.27 -2.78
N LEU A 319 -22.06 21.35 -3.59
CA LEU A 319 -22.88 21.67 -4.77
C LEU A 319 -24.37 21.89 -4.42
N ASN A 320 -24.76 21.64 -3.17
CA ASN A 320 -26.17 21.67 -2.74
C ASN A 320 -27.07 20.75 -3.57
N ILE A 321 -26.56 19.56 -3.91
CA ILE A 321 -27.27 18.51 -4.65
C ILE A 321 -27.55 17.35 -3.69
N PRO A 322 -28.75 16.70 -3.72
CA PRO A 322 -29.07 15.59 -2.84
C PRO A 322 -28.05 14.43 -2.96
N TYR A 323 -27.54 13.96 -1.81
CA TYR A 323 -26.76 12.74 -1.71
C TYR A 323 -27.68 11.52 -1.58
N ARG A 324 -27.45 10.47 -2.35
CA ARG A 324 -28.21 9.22 -2.32
C ARG A 324 -27.28 8.01 -2.44
N GLU A 325 -27.61 6.94 -1.76
CA GLU A 325 -26.95 5.63 -1.89
C GLU A 325 -27.70 4.81 -2.95
N GLY A 326 -27.22 4.77 -4.18
CA GLY A 326 -27.84 4.00 -5.28
C GLY A 326 -27.30 2.57 -5.39
N PHE A 327 -26.11 2.31 -4.83
CA PHE A 327 -25.47 1.01 -4.87
C PHE A 327 -25.23 0.44 -3.49
N ILE A 328 -25.41 -0.88 -3.35
CA ILE A 328 -25.07 -1.63 -2.13
C ILE A 328 -24.02 -2.66 -2.44
N LYS A 329 -22.92 -2.61 -1.67
CA LYS A 329 -21.87 -3.60 -1.72
C LYS A 329 -22.22 -4.82 -0.87
N ASN A 330 -22.10 -6.01 -1.47
CA ASN A 330 -22.25 -7.24 -0.72
C ASN A 330 -21.00 -7.46 0.16
N ARG A 331 -21.15 -7.28 1.48
CA ARG A 331 -20.07 -7.39 2.47
C ARG A 331 -19.63 -8.84 2.73
N TYR A 332 -20.43 -9.81 2.33
CA TYR A 332 -20.14 -11.24 2.53
C TYR A 332 -19.35 -11.87 1.39
N ILE A 333 -19.23 -11.19 0.26
CA ILE A 333 -18.38 -11.62 -0.86
C ILE A 333 -17.05 -10.90 -0.73
N GLY A 334 -16.00 -11.63 -0.33
CA GLY A 334 -14.63 -11.14 -0.31
C GLY A 334 -14.12 -10.77 -1.72
N ARG A 335 -12.93 -10.16 -1.81
CA ARG A 335 -12.26 -10.04 -3.10
C ARG A 335 -12.05 -11.45 -3.63
N THR A 336 -12.70 -11.78 -4.75
CA THR A 336 -12.38 -13.01 -5.48
C THR A 336 -10.94 -12.89 -5.95
N PHE A 337 -10.12 -13.90 -5.66
CA PHE A 337 -8.81 -14.06 -6.30
C PHE A 337 -8.93 -13.69 -7.77
N ILE A 338 -7.92 -13.00 -8.29
CA ILE A 338 -7.89 -12.55 -9.69
C ILE A 338 -7.99 -13.78 -10.58
N MET A 339 -9.21 -14.15 -10.96
CA MET A 339 -9.42 -15.21 -11.92
C MET A 339 -9.03 -14.72 -13.32
N PRO A 340 -8.26 -15.47 -14.10
CA PRO A 340 -7.94 -15.10 -15.47
C PRO A 340 -9.21 -15.16 -16.33
N GLY A 341 -9.44 -14.09 -17.11
CA GLY A 341 -10.51 -14.00 -18.11
C GLY A 341 -11.47 -12.81 -17.94
N GLN A 342 -11.73 -12.08 -19.02
CA GLN A 342 -12.62 -10.91 -19.04
C GLN A 342 -14.08 -11.24 -18.68
N THR A 343 -14.57 -12.42 -19.07
CA THR A 343 -15.95 -12.87 -18.82
C THR A 343 -16.22 -13.13 -17.33
N THR A 344 -15.24 -13.62 -16.61
CA THR A 344 -15.32 -13.90 -15.16
C THR A 344 -15.30 -12.61 -14.37
N ARG A 345 -14.54 -11.59 -14.81
CA ARG A 345 -14.51 -10.26 -14.18
C ARG A 345 -15.87 -9.53 -14.30
N LYS A 346 -16.55 -9.64 -15.42
CA LYS A 346 -17.88 -9.03 -15.62
C LYS A 346 -18.95 -9.60 -14.67
N LYS A 347 -18.93 -10.91 -14.40
CA LYS A 347 -19.82 -11.54 -13.41
C LYS A 347 -19.49 -11.11 -11.97
N SER A 348 -18.22 -10.86 -11.66
CA SER A 348 -17.78 -10.53 -10.31
C SER A 348 -18.23 -9.14 -9.82
N VAL A 349 -18.39 -8.15 -10.69
CA VAL A 349 -18.89 -6.81 -10.32
C VAL A 349 -20.34 -6.91 -9.86
N ARG A 350 -21.22 -7.58 -10.64
CA ARG A 350 -22.64 -7.75 -10.29
C ARG A 350 -22.87 -8.58 -9.01
N GLN A 351 -21.97 -9.50 -8.68
CA GLN A 351 -22.06 -10.24 -7.41
C GLN A 351 -21.69 -9.38 -6.21
N LYS A 352 -20.80 -8.40 -6.40
CA LYS A 352 -20.28 -7.53 -5.35
C LYS A 352 -21.09 -6.26 -5.15
N LEU A 353 -21.71 -5.76 -6.20
CA LEU A 353 -22.41 -4.47 -6.21
C LEU A 353 -23.79 -4.64 -6.81
N ASN A 354 -24.83 -4.22 -6.08
CA ASN A 354 -26.21 -4.24 -6.53
C ASN A 354 -26.76 -2.80 -6.59
N ALA A 355 -27.43 -2.47 -7.71
CA ALA A 355 -28.15 -1.22 -7.84
C ALA A 355 -29.55 -1.31 -7.23
N MET A 356 -30.05 -0.22 -6.66
CA MET A 356 -31.42 -0.07 -6.16
C MET A 356 -32.25 0.73 -7.17
N PRO A 357 -33.10 0.11 -8.01
CA PRO A 357 -33.79 0.81 -9.12
C PRO A 357 -34.56 2.07 -8.69
N VAL A 358 -35.17 2.08 -7.51
CA VAL A 358 -35.89 3.23 -6.96
C VAL A 358 -35.05 4.51 -6.87
N GLU A 359 -33.73 4.39 -6.78
CA GLU A 359 -32.81 5.52 -6.72
C GLU A 359 -32.37 6.00 -8.11
N PHE A 360 -32.53 5.18 -9.15
CA PHE A 360 -32.09 5.48 -10.52
C PHE A 360 -33.22 5.90 -11.46
N GLU A 361 -34.40 5.31 -11.32
CA GLU A 361 -35.47 5.43 -12.26
C GLU A 361 -35.86 6.90 -12.56
N GLY A 362 -35.73 7.29 -13.82
CA GLY A 362 -36.08 8.61 -14.32
C GLY A 362 -35.13 9.75 -13.92
N LYS A 363 -34.01 9.48 -13.26
CA LYS A 363 -33.09 10.50 -12.72
C LYS A 363 -31.83 10.69 -13.58
N ASN A 364 -31.29 11.88 -13.52
CA ASN A 364 -29.93 12.21 -13.96
C ASN A 364 -29.01 12.15 -12.75
N ILE A 365 -28.06 11.25 -12.78
CA ILE A 365 -27.21 10.94 -11.61
C ILE A 365 -25.76 11.34 -11.85
N LEU A 366 -25.08 11.80 -10.80
CA LEU A 366 -23.64 11.97 -10.74
C LEU A 366 -23.04 10.88 -9.88
N LEU A 367 -22.38 9.91 -10.50
CA LEU A 367 -21.60 8.87 -9.82
C LEU A 367 -20.24 9.43 -9.42
N VAL A 368 -19.84 9.21 -8.18
CA VAL A 368 -18.53 9.60 -7.68
C VAL A 368 -17.72 8.35 -7.33
N ASP A 369 -16.54 8.21 -7.91
CA ASP A 369 -15.59 7.15 -7.58
C ASP A 369 -14.28 7.72 -7.04
N ASP A 370 -13.47 6.88 -6.40
CA ASP A 370 -12.13 7.29 -5.96
C ASP A 370 -11.18 7.45 -7.15
N SER A 371 -11.20 6.54 -8.11
CA SER A 371 -10.31 6.55 -9.28
C SER A 371 -10.83 5.68 -10.42
N ILE A 372 -10.51 6.06 -11.66
CA ILE A 372 -10.81 5.28 -12.86
C ILE A 372 -9.49 4.81 -13.46
N VAL A 373 -9.15 3.53 -13.27
CA VAL A 373 -7.86 2.96 -13.71
C VAL A 373 -7.98 2.28 -15.08
N ARG A 374 -8.68 1.14 -15.18
CA ARG A 374 -8.90 0.40 -16.44
C ARG A 374 -10.20 0.75 -17.14
N GLY A 375 -11.13 1.38 -16.46
CA GLY A 375 -12.45 1.72 -16.95
C GLY A 375 -13.45 0.56 -17.01
N THR A 376 -13.02 -0.70 -17.00
CA THR A 376 -13.91 -1.86 -17.13
C THR A 376 -14.93 -2.00 -16.00
N THR A 377 -14.54 -1.65 -14.76
CA THR A 377 -15.45 -1.62 -13.62
C THR A 377 -16.45 -0.49 -13.77
N MET A 378 -15.99 0.70 -14.15
CA MET A 378 -16.84 1.87 -14.35
C MET A 378 -17.84 1.66 -15.47
N GLU A 379 -17.43 1.06 -16.60
CA GLU A 379 -18.34 0.65 -17.67
C GLU A 379 -19.50 -0.23 -17.16
N GLN A 380 -19.20 -1.21 -16.32
CA GLN A 380 -20.23 -2.08 -15.72
C GLN A 380 -21.17 -1.30 -14.79
N ILE A 381 -20.61 -0.39 -13.98
CA ILE A 381 -21.39 0.43 -13.04
C ILE A 381 -22.32 1.38 -13.79
N VAL A 382 -21.83 2.09 -14.80
CA VAL A 382 -22.64 2.96 -15.66
C VAL A 382 -23.75 2.16 -16.35
N ARG A 383 -23.44 0.99 -16.86
CA ARG A 383 -24.42 0.09 -17.46
C ARG A 383 -25.49 -0.36 -16.46
N MET A 384 -25.10 -0.73 -15.23
CA MET A 384 -26.06 -1.09 -14.18
C MET A 384 -26.97 0.08 -13.81
N ALA A 385 -26.45 1.30 -13.73
CA ALA A 385 -27.24 2.50 -13.50
C ALA A 385 -28.30 2.73 -14.59
N ARG A 386 -27.89 2.58 -15.86
CA ARG A 386 -28.83 2.71 -17.01
C ARG A 386 -29.87 1.59 -17.04
N GLU A 387 -29.47 0.34 -16.80
CA GLU A 387 -30.39 -0.80 -16.69
C GLU A 387 -31.39 -0.62 -15.52
N SER A 388 -31.01 0.17 -14.51
CA SER A 388 -31.90 0.53 -13.37
C SER A 388 -32.75 1.78 -13.65
N GLY A 389 -32.74 2.33 -14.85
CA GLY A 389 -33.64 3.40 -15.30
C GLY A 389 -33.06 4.82 -15.20
N ALA A 390 -31.75 5.00 -15.00
CA ALA A 390 -31.15 6.34 -15.05
C ALA A 390 -31.26 6.95 -16.47
N LYS A 391 -31.66 8.22 -16.53
CA LYS A 391 -31.78 8.97 -17.81
C LYS A 391 -30.41 9.44 -18.28
N LYS A 392 -29.65 10.13 -17.42
CA LYS A 392 -28.27 10.55 -17.66
C LYS A 392 -27.38 10.02 -16.55
N VAL A 393 -26.16 9.66 -16.89
CA VAL A 393 -25.14 9.15 -15.97
C VAL A 393 -23.87 9.96 -16.19
N TYR A 394 -23.60 10.87 -15.28
CA TYR A 394 -22.35 11.60 -15.17
C TYR A 394 -21.43 10.84 -14.21
N VAL A 395 -20.12 10.92 -14.43
CA VAL A 395 -19.12 10.28 -13.56
C VAL A 395 -18.10 11.31 -13.13
N ALA A 396 -17.76 11.34 -11.86
CA ALA A 396 -16.69 12.16 -11.31
C ALA A 396 -15.68 11.27 -10.56
N SER A 397 -14.38 11.48 -10.81
CA SER A 397 -13.27 10.79 -10.16
C SER A 397 -12.59 11.72 -9.18
N SER A 398 -12.47 11.32 -7.90
CA SER A 398 -11.72 12.09 -6.89
C SER A 398 -10.22 12.06 -7.12
N ALA A 399 -9.72 11.13 -7.94
CA ALA A 399 -8.36 11.13 -8.43
C ALA A 399 -8.25 11.78 -9.80
N PRO A 400 -7.08 12.33 -10.14
CA PRO A 400 -6.72 12.69 -11.51
C PRO A 400 -6.72 11.48 -12.44
N ARG A 401 -6.57 11.72 -13.75
CA ARG A 401 -6.41 10.65 -14.74
C ARG A 401 -5.18 9.81 -14.42
N VAL A 402 -5.35 8.50 -14.31
CA VAL A 402 -4.22 7.57 -14.16
C VAL A 402 -3.65 7.28 -15.54
N MET A 403 -2.48 7.85 -15.82
CA MET A 403 -1.87 7.82 -17.16
C MET A 403 -0.56 7.04 -17.22
N TYR A 404 0.08 6.81 -16.07
CA TYR A 404 1.41 6.21 -15.99
C TYR A 404 1.42 5.02 -15.03
N PRO A 405 2.28 4.00 -15.25
CA PRO A 405 2.45 2.92 -14.31
C PRO A 405 3.08 3.41 -13.00
N ASN A 406 2.68 2.84 -11.88
CA ASN A 406 3.37 3.05 -10.62
C ASN A 406 4.55 2.05 -10.51
N VAL A 407 5.71 2.54 -10.05
CA VAL A 407 6.92 1.75 -9.84
C VAL A 407 7.31 1.62 -8.36
N TYR A 408 6.50 2.17 -7.46
CA TYR A 408 6.77 2.29 -6.03
C TYR A 408 5.89 1.38 -5.15
N GLY A 409 5.48 0.23 -5.69
CA GLY A 409 4.78 -0.80 -4.92
C GLY A 409 3.26 -0.77 -5.02
N ILE A 410 2.68 -0.03 -5.96
CA ILE A 410 1.29 -0.18 -6.36
C ILE A 410 1.24 -1.06 -7.62
N ASP A 411 0.46 -2.15 -7.59
CA ASP A 411 0.21 -2.94 -8.79
C ASP A 411 -0.75 -2.19 -9.71
N MET A 412 -0.18 -1.32 -10.53
CA MET A 412 -0.90 -0.68 -11.62
C MET A 412 -0.78 -1.51 -12.89
N PRO A 413 -1.83 -1.52 -13.73
CA PRO A 413 -1.78 -2.18 -15.01
C PRO A 413 -0.72 -1.55 -15.94
N THR A 414 -0.40 -2.26 -17.02
CA THR A 414 0.45 -1.70 -18.07
C THR A 414 -0.20 -0.45 -18.67
N ARG A 415 0.60 0.43 -19.27
CA ARG A 415 0.10 1.65 -19.90
C ARG A 415 -1.02 1.37 -20.92
N ALA A 416 -0.90 0.28 -21.68
CA ALA A 416 -1.90 -0.16 -22.64
C ALA A 416 -3.25 -0.58 -21.99
N GLU A 417 -3.23 -0.99 -20.74
CA GLU A 417 -4.44 -1.36 -19.99
C GLU A 417 -5.09 -0.19 -19.23
N LEU A 418 -4.39 0.94 -19.07
CA LEU A 418 -4.94 2.16 -18.47
C LEU A 418 -5.94 2.80 -19.42
N ILE A 419 -7.08 3.25 -18.90
CA ILE A 419 -8.11 3.89 -19.73
C ILE A 419 -7.64 5.23 -20.29
N CYS A 420 -6.73 5.90 -19.61
CA CYS A 420 -6.11 7.16 -20.01
C CYS A 420 -4.61 7.00 -20.40
N GLY A 421 -4.14 5.77 -20.62
CA GLY A 421 -2.72 5.49 -20.85
C GLY A 421 -2.10 6.12 -22.10
N HIS A 422 -2.89 6.48 -23.08
CA HIS A 422 -2.44 7.15 -24.32
C HIS A 422 -2.84 8.62 -24.38
N GLY A 423 -3.30 9.20 -23.26
CA GLY A 423 -3.69 10.60 -23.17
C GLY A 423 -5.15 10.86 -23.53
N GLU A 424 -6.01 9.84 -23.47
CA GLU A 424 -7.43 9.95 -23.77
C GLU A 424 -8.08 11.10 -22.99
N SER A 425 -8.91 11.86 -23.69
CA SER A 425 -9.68 12.95 -23.10
C SER A 425 -10.83 12.43 -22.22
N ALA A 426 -11.39 13.30 -21.39
CA ALA A 426 -12.55 12.95 -20.56
C ALA A 426 -13.76 12.54 -21.41
N GLU A 427 -13.93 13.16 -22.59
CA GLU A 427 -15.00 12.85 -23.56
C GLU A 427 -14.80 11.47 -24.19
N GLU A 428 -13.57 11.10 -24.53
CA GLU A 428 -13.23 9.77 -25.06
C GLU A 428 -13.48 8.69 -24.02
N VAL A 429 -13.09 8.95 -22.77
CA VAL A 429 -13.36 8.05 -21.64
C VAL A 429 -14.87 7.93 -21.42
N ALA A 430 -15.63 9.03 -21.41
CA ALA A 430 -17.08 9.02 -21.26
C ALA A 430 -17.75 8.12 -22.32
N LYS A 431 -17.38 8.28 -23.59
CA LYS A 431 -17.87 7.42 -24.68
C LYS A 431 -17.55 5.95 -24.46
N ARG A 432 -16.32 5.66 -24.03
CA ARG A 432 -15.84 4.28 -23.81
C ARG A 432 -16.59 3.57 -22.68
N ILE A 433 -16.89 4.27 -21.58
CA ILE A 433 -17.63 3.69 -20.44
C ILE A 433 -19.14 3.84 -20.54
N GLY A 434 -19.66 4.56 -21.57
CA GLY A 434 -21.08 4.77 -21.79
C GLY A 434 -21.72 5.85 -20.90
N ALA A 435 -20.93 6.74 -20.31
CA ALA A 435 -21.38 7.89 -19.53
C ALA A 435 -21.73 9.11 -20.42
N ASP A 436 -22.56 10.03 -19.91
CA ASP A 436 -22.86 11.28 -20.58
C ASP A 436 -21.73 12.31 -20.50
N ALA A 437 -21.00 12.32 -19.36
CA ALA A 437 -19.75 13.04 -19.18
C ALA A 437 -18.91 12.39 -18.07
N VAL A 438 -17.59 12.64 -18.13
CA VAL A 438 -16.63 12.27 -17.07
C VAL A 438 -15.88 13.53 -16.65
N VAL A 439 -15.75 13.74 -15.36
CA VAL A 439 -14.95 14.80 -14.75
C VAL A 439 -13.89 14.18 -13.84
N TYR A 440 -12.66 14.62 -14.00
CA TYR A 440 -11.55 14.19 -13.14
C TYR A 440 -11.11 15.34 -12.23
N GLN A 441 -10.61 14.99 -11.08
CA GLN A 441 -9.78 15.87 -10.27
C GLN A 441 -8.56 16.30 -11.08
N THR A 442 -8.00 17.48 -10.78
CA THR A 442 -6.70 17.91 -11.30
C THR A 442 -5.57 17.43 -10.37
N VAL A 443 -4.34 17.33 -10.89
CA VAL A 443 -3.17 16.98 -10.06
C VAL A 443 -2.90 18.07 -9.02
N GLU A 444 -3.07 19.32 -9.42
CA GLU A 444 -2.96 20.50 -8.54
C GLU A 444 -4.01 20.44 -7.44
N GLY A 445 -5.28 20.20 -7.78
CA GLY A 445 -6.37 20.08 -6.82
C GLY A 445 -6.19 18.90 -5.85
N LEU A 446 -5.59 17.80 -6.30
CA LEU A 446 -5.20 16.70 -5.43
C LEU A 446 -4.12 17.14 -4.43
N LYS A 447 -3.03 17.77 -4.90
CA LYS A 447 -1.94 18.25 -4.06
C LYS A 447 -2.42 19.31 -3.05
N ASP A 448 -3.19 20.28 -3.50
CA ASP A 448 -3.75 21.33 -2.65
C ASP A 448 -4.68 20.75 -1.57
N ALA A 449 -5.55 19.81 -1.92
CA ALA A 449 -6.44 19.16 -0.98
C ALA A 449 -5.69 18.44 0.17
N LEU A 450 -4.52 17.89 -0.12
CA LEU A 450 -3.68 17.23 0.88
C LEU A 450 -2.85 18.23 1.68
N THR A 451 -2.24 19.22 1.01
CA THR A 451 -1.42 20.28 1.65
C THR A 451 -2.26 21.16 2.59
N ASP A 452 -3.51 21.43 2.28
CA ASP A 452 -4.46 22.15 3.15
C ASP A 452 -4.59 21.49 4.54
N LEU A 453 -4.43 20.18 4.63
CA LEU A 453 -4.54 19.44 5.90
C LEU A 453 -3.23 19.40 6.68
N ASN A 454 -2.10 19.44 6.00
CA ASN A 454 -0.80 19.58 6.63
C ASN A 454 0.17 20.35 5.72
N PRO A 455 0.31 21.67 5.90
CA PRO A 455 1.17 22.51 5.08
C PRO A 455 2.68 22.18 5.16
N ARG A 456 3.09 21.30 6.08
CA ARG A 456 4.48 20.81 6.15
C ARG A 456 4.79 19.75 5.07
N VAL A 457 3.76 19.16 4.48
CA VAL A 457 3.90 18.21 3.37
C VAL A 457 3.63 18.97 2.07
N GLU A 458 4.71 19.42 1.44
CA GLU A 458 4.64 20.26 0.24
C GLU A 458 4.65 19.45 -1.06
N GLN A 459 5.12 18.21 -1.02
CA GLN A 459 5.28 17.36 -2.18
C GLN A 459 4.68 15.97 -1.94
N PHE A 460 4.21 15.37 -3.02
CA PHE A 460 3.63 14.03 -3.01
C PHE A 460 4.14 13.21 -4.21
N ASP A 461 4.28 11.90 -4.03
CA ASP A 461 4.40 11.00 -5.18
C ASP A 461 3.07 10.94 -5.92
N CYS A 462 3.01 11.64 -7.05
CA CYS A 462 1.89 11.65 -7.99
C CYS A 462 2.23 10.95 -9.31
N SER A 463 3.29 10.14 -9.34
CA SER A 463 3.88 9.57 -10.55
C SER A 463 2.89 8.83 -11.47
N CYS A 464 1.87 8.18 -10.92
CA CYS A 464 0.85 7.54 -11.73
C CYS A 464 -0.11 8.52 -12.45
N PHE A 465 -0.12 9.79 -12.06
CA PHE A 465 -0.94 10.85 -12.64
C PHE A 465 -0.14 11.76 -13.59
N ASP A 466 1.03 12.25 -13.13
CA ASP A 466 1.85 13.25 -13.82
C ASP A 466 3.09 12.68 -14.53
N GLY A 467 3.47 11.44 -14.25
CA GLY A 467 4.66 10.79 -14.82
C GLY A 467 5.98 11.30 -14.23
N VAL A 468 5.92 12.07 -13.14
CA VAL A 468 7.11 12.56 -12.43
C VAL A 468 7.47 11.58 -11.31
N TYR A 469 8.59 10.88 -11.48
CA TYR A 469 9.04 9.86 -10.53
C TYR A 469 10.04 10.46 -9.55
N VAL A 470 9.73 10.37 -8.26
CA VAL A 470 10.45 11.03 -7.15
C VAL A 470 11.91 10.61 -7.06
N THR A 471 12.24 9.35 -7.33
CA THR A 471 13.61 8.82 -7.23
C THR A 471 14.56 9.31 -8.34
N GLY A 472 14.01 9.90 -9.42
CA GLY A 472 14.78 10.51 -10.51
C GLY A 472 15.52 9.53 -11.44
N ASP A 473 15.40 8.22 -11.21
CA ASP A 473 16.07 7.18 -11.98
C ASP A 473 15.17 6.47 -13.02
N ILE A 474 13.91 6.85 -13.06
CA ILE A 474 12.92 6.23 -13.96
C ILE A 474 12.95 6.91 -15.31
N THR A 475 13.49 6.21 -16.30
CA THR A 475 13.53 6.67 -17.68
C THR A 475 12.42 6.04 -18.52
N LYS A 476 12.26 6.54 -19.74
CA LYS A 476 11.33 5.94 -20.70
C LYS A 476 11.69 4.48 -21.00
N GLU A 477 12.99 4.23 -21.17
CA GLU A 477 13.52 2.88 -21.43
C GLU A 477 13.21 1.92 -20.28
N TYR A 478 13.27 2.38 -19.03
CA TYR A 478 12.88 1.61 -17.86
C TYR A 478 11.39 1.23 -17.94
N LEU A 479 10.51 2.18 -18.24
CA LEU A 479 9.09 1.94 -18.35
C LEU A 479 8.72 1.02 -19.51
N ASP A 480 9.38 1.17 -20.66
CA ASP A 480 9.19 0.32 -21.84
C ASP A 480 9.63 -1.14 -21.54
N LYS A 481 10.75 -1.31 -20.81
CA LYS A 481 11.22 -2.63 -20.34
C LYS A 481 10.21 -3.25 -19.35
N LEU A 482 9.74 -2.48 -18.38
CA LEU A 482 8.75 -2.94 -17.40
C LEU A 482 7.45 -3.42 -18.08
N GLU A 483 7.00 -2.70 -19.11
CA GLU A 483 5.82 -3.06 -19.89
C GLU A 483 6.04 -4.34 -20.69
N ALA A 484 7.19 -4.46 -21.36
CA ALA A 484 7.57 -5.66 -22.11
C ALA A 484 7.65 -6.92 -21.21
N ASP A 485 8.21 -6.77 -20.01
CA ASP A 485 8.34 -7.89 -19.05
C ASP A 485 6.97 -8.34 -18.51
N ARG A 486 6.04 -7.42 -18.30
CA ARG A 486 4.65 -7.74 -17.89
C ARG A 486 3.82 -8.40 -18.98
N MET A 487 4.13 -8.17 -20.26
CA MET A 487 3.46 -8.78 -21.41
C MET A 487 3.94 -10.20 -21.69
N LYS A 488 5.10 -10.61 -21.16
CA LYS A 488 5.59 -11.99 -21.32
C LYS A 488 4.61 -12.98 -20.68
N PRO A 489 4.28 -14.11 -21.34
CA PRO A 489 3.48 -15.16 -20.71
C PRO A 489 4.16 -15.60 -19.40
N LYS A 490 3.45 -15.48 -18.28
CA LYS A 490 3.95 -16.05 -17.03
C LYS A 490 4.07 -17.57 -17.24
N ALA A 491 5.26 -18.11 -17.03
CA ALA A 491 5.47 -19.55 -17.05
C ALA A 491 4.46 -20.21 -16.11
N PRO A 492 3.85 -21.36 -16.50
CA PRO A 492 2.96 -22.11 -15.60
C PRO A 492 3.77 -22.42 -14.33
N ALA A 493 3.16 -22.18 -13.16
CA ALA A 493 3.73 -22.63 -11.90
C ALA A 493 4.06 -24.11 -12.04
N ALA A 494 5.30 -24.51 -11.76
CA ALA A 494 5.66 -25.91 -11.66
C ALA A 494 4.69 -26.54 -10.66
N GLY A 495 3.93 -27.53 -11.10
CA GLY A 495 2.88 -28.13 -10.30
C GLY A 495 3.46 -28.68 -9.00
N ASP A 496 2.87 -28.29 -7.90
CA ASP A 496 2.91 -29.06 -6.66
C ASP A 496 2.00 -30.29 -6.91
N ASP A 497 2.55 -31.31 -7.54
CA ASP A 497 2.01 -32.68 -7.45
C ASP A 497 2.51 -33.26 -6.12
N GLU A 498 1.56 -33.43 -5.21
CA GLU A 498 1.41 -34.24 -3.99
C GLU A 498 1.08 -33.47 -2.71
#